data_9bb84bf4af6b8e9ea3577a739ded5110
#
_entry.id   9bb84bf4af6b8e9ea3577a739ded5110
#
_cell.length_a   1.000
_cell.length_b   1.000
_cell.length_c   1.000
_cell.angle_alpha   90.00
_cell.angle_beta   90.00
_cell.angle_gamma   90.00
#
_symmetry.space_group_name_H-M   'P 1'
#
loop_
_entity.id
_entity.type
_entity.pdbx_description
1 polymer ?
#
loop_
_entity_poly.entity_id
_entity_poly.type
_entity_poly.pdbx_seq_one_letter_code
_entity_poly.pdbx_strand_id
1 'polypeptide(L)'
;TVGSAAGDVSKVSGHTGVKMAGPYDWVPPSYWEADTSKYGGTWSFATEISPGPSIPPYESLIKFIPKDSLSTNSPDWLYHCGTTQFGNTHIFDDALNNRYGKSANIKDYVAKAQVMNYEGHRAMMEAYGLKKYHTATGVVQWMLSNPWPGLIWHTYDYYLYPAGTYFGMKKSLEPLHVMYSYKSNSVNLVNSLLEKFSGLKVTAHIYNLDGSLKYSKTTTASVAGDGVKECFVLPAITGLSPVYFLRLELTNAEGKVESINWYWLSDKKDEMNWAKSKWYYTPQSAFADFTALKDLPKTTLDVHHTTAKAANSTTHTITVTNTGKSVAFFVHLRALKEKGGDDVLPVIFSDNYLLLAPGETRTIDCTYENKDAGSGTPYILVESWNTDVAHSKIGENAGFSD
;
A
#
# COMPACT_ATOMS: atom_id res chain seq x y z
N THR A 1 3.93 20.25 -24.14
CA THR A 1 3.98 21.15 -22.99
C THR A 1 3.40 20.47 -21.78
N VAL A 2 4.16 20.39 -20.71
CA VAL A 2 3.73 19.79 -19.44
C VAL A 2 3.14 20.88 -18.59
N GLY A 3 1.90 20.73 -18.17
CA GLY A 3 1.15 21.80 -17.55
C GLY A 3 0.79 21.58 -16.09
N SER A 4 0.12 22.56 -15.52
CA SER A 4 -0.47 22.53 -14.17
C SER A 4 -1.55 21.46 -14.04
N ALA A 5 -2.16 21.33 -12.86
CA ALA A 5 -3.22 20.34 -12.59
C ALA A 5 -4.35 20.34 -13.64
N ALA A 6 -4.70 21.51 -14.20
CA ALA A 6 -5.66 21.65 -15.29
C ALA A 6 -5.04 21.51 -16.68
N GLY A 7 -3.72 21.27 -16.76
CA GLY A 7 -2.94 21.30 -17.99
C GLY A 7 -2.72 22.71 -18.52
N ASP A 8 -1.66 22.90 -19.29
CA ASP A 8 -1.46 24.13 -20.05
C ASP A 8 -2.39 24.16 -21.24
N VAL A 9 -2.75 25.35 -21.67
CA VAL A 9 -3.65 25.57 -22.82
C VAL A 9 -2.81 25.89 -24.04
N SER A 10 -2.88 25.05 -25.04
CA SER A 10 -2.34 25.34 -26.38
C SER A 10 -3.27 26.34 -27.10
N LYS A 11 -2.67 27.32 -27.79
CA LYS A 11 -3.45 28.23 -28.65
C LYS A 11 -4.12 27.52 -29.82
N VAL A 12 -3.63 26.34 -30.21
CA VAL A 12 -4.13 25.58 -31.35
C VAL A 12 -5.11 24.49 -30.94
N SER A 13 -4.77 23.69 -29.91
CA SER A 13 -5.53 22.50 -29.54
C SER A 13 -6.27 22.59 -28.20
N GLY A 14 -6.23 23.73 -27.51
CA GLY A 14 -6.81 23.87 -26.19
C GLY A 14 -5.97 23.19 -25.08
N HIS A 15 -6.61 22.59 -24.12
CA HIS A 15 -5.92 21.88 -23.02
C HIS A 15 -5.06 20.75 -23.52
N THR A 16 -3.81 20.66 -23.03
CA THR A 16 -2.85 19.62 -23.45
C THR A 16 -3.17 18.24 -22.90
N GLY A 17 -3.95 18.17 -21.82
CA GLY A 17 -4.25 16.89 -21.15
C GLY A 17 -3.04 16.25 -20.45
N VAL A 18 -1.98 17.03 -20.16
CA VAL A 18 -0.75 16.57 -19.50
C VAL A 18 -0.55 17.37 -18.22
N LYS A 19 -0.22 16.67 -17.13
CA LYS A 19 0.05 17.25 -15.82
C LYS A 19 1.46 16.90 -15.37
N MET A 20 2.23 17.89 -14.92
CA MET A 20 3.53 17.72 -14.26
C MET A 20 3.67 18.77 -13.13
N ALA A 21 2.74 18.77 -12.19
CA ALA A 21 2.70 19.74 -11.11
C ALA A 21 2.51 19.06 -9.74
N GLY A 22 3.21 17.96 -9.55
CA GLY A 22 3.18 17.23 -8.28
C GLY A 22 1.82 16.63 -7.89
N PRO A 23 1.66 16.23 -6.64
CA PRO A 23 2.61 16.41 -5.55
C PRO A 23 3.88 15.55 -5.68
N TYR A 24 4.88 15.89 -4.87
CA TYR A 24 6.14 15.16 -4.72
C TYR A 24 6.50 14.97 -3.24
N ASP A 25 5.67 15.49 -2.33
CA ASP A 25 5.77 15.29 -0.90
C ASP A 25 4.44 14.77 -0.36
N TRP A 26 4.40 14.42 0.94
CA TRP A 26 3.26 13.75 1.52
C TRP A 26 1.95 14.52 1.33
N VAL A 27 0.96 13.80 0.85
CA VAL A 27 -0.46 14.18 0.85
C VAL A 27 -1.30 12.97 1.27
N PRO A 28 -2.38 13.16 2.05
CA PRO A 28 -3.19 12.04 2.52
C PRO A 28 -4.04 11.42 1.41
N PRO A 29 -4.59 10.20 1.61
CA PRO A 29 -5.43 9.51 0.63
C PRO A 29 -6.58 10.35 0.05
N SER A 30 -7.25 11.14 0.87
CA SER A 30 -8.37 11.99 0.45
C SER A 30 -7.97 13.11 -0.52
N TYR A 31 -6.69 13.49 -0.57
CA TYR A 31 -6.17 14.48 -1.53
C TYR A 31 -6.46 14.08 -2.98
N TRP A 32 -6.32 12.81 -3.31
CA TRP A 32 -6.39 12.33 -4.69
C TRP A 32 -7.80 12.39 -5.29
N GLU A 33 -8.83 12.36 -4.45
CA GLU A 33 -10.22 12.45 -4.88
C GLU A 33 -10.82 13.86 -4.75
N ALA A 34 -10.04 14.85 -4.35
CA ALA A 34 -10.50 16.22 -4.21
C ALA A 34 -10.85 16.85 -5.56
N ASP A 35 -11.86 17.73 -5.56
CA ASP A 35 -12.33 18.45 -6.77
C ASP A 35 -11.70 19.83 -6.87
N THR A 36 -10.40 19.96 -6.65
CA THR A 36 -9.73 21.23 -6.82
C THR A 36 -9.03 21.27 -8.18
N SER A 37 -9.16 22.40 -8.87
CA SER A 37 -8.67 22.54 -10.23
C SER A 37 -7.18 22.87 -10.34
N LYS A 38 -6.53 23.28 -9.25
CA LYS A 38 -5.15 23.81 -9.33
C LYS A 38 -4.10 22.83 -8.81
N TYR A 39 -4.30 22.24 -7.63
CA TYR A 39 -3.29 21.42 -6.95
C TYR A 39 -3.79 20.05 -6.54
N GLY A 40 -5.07 19.87 -6.23
CA GLY A 40 -5.60 18.63 -5.70
C GLY A 40 -6.20 17.70 -6.74
N GLY A 41 -6.40 16.45 -6.33
CA GLY A 41 -7.12 15.45 -7.09
C GLY A 41 -6.35 14.84 -8.24
N THR A 42 -7.08 14.09 -9.04
CA THR A 42 -6.57 13.33 -10.19
C THR A 42 -7.04 13.99 -11.48
N TRP A 43 -6.08 14.47 -12.27
CA TRP A 43 -6.35 15.21 -13.50
C TRP A 43 -5.40 14.79 -14.61
N SER A 44 -5.91 14.73 -15.84
CA SER A 44 -5.12 14.59 -17.06
C SER A 44 -4.23 13.32 -17.03
N PHE A 45 -3.22 13.30 -17.88
CA PHE A 45 -2.12 12.34 -17.82
C PHE A 45 -1.00 12.91 -16.95
N ALA A 46 -0.83 12.38 -15.74
CA ALA A 46 0.25 12.80 -14.86
C ALA A 46 1.55 12.09 -15.24
N THR A 47 2.48 12.86 -15.79
CA THR A 47 3.76 12.34 -16.31
C THR A 47 4.74 11.96 -15.22
N GLU A 48 4.62 12.60 -14.06
CA GLU A 48 5.37 12.25 -12.85
C GLU A 48 4.73 12.88 -11.63
N ILE A 49 4.37 12.05 -10.65
CA ILE A 49 3.86 12.46 -9.34
C ILE A 49 4.19 11.40 -8.30
N SER A 50 4.22 11.79 -7.02
CA SER A 50 4.42 10.87 -5.89
C SER A 50 3.74 11.42 -4.63
N PRO A 51 3.20 10.56 -3.76
CA PRO A 51 2.73 10.96 -2.42
C PRO A 51 3.87 11.16 -1.41
N GLY A 52 5.11 11.37 -1.85
CA GLY A 52 6.22 11.81 -1.02
C GLY A 52 7.31 10.77 -0.76
N PRO A 53 8.00 10.88 0.37
CA PRO A 53 9.07 9.98 0.75
C PRO A 53 8.67 8.52 0.75
N SER A 54 9.58 7.66 0.28
CA SER A 54 9.45 6.20 0.32
C SER A 54 10.57 5.68 1.23
N ILE A 55 10.29 5.57 2.51
CA ILE A 55 11.30 5.15 3.49
C ILE A 55 11.62 3.67 3.26
N PRO A 56 12.91 3.30 3.05
CA PRO A 56 13.30 1.91 2.92
C PRO A 56 13.01 1.08 4.19
N PRO A 57 12.86 -0.24 4.07
CA PRO A 57 12.83 -1.12 5.23
C PRO A 57 14.08 -0.96 6.11
N TYR A 58 13.94 -1.29 7.39
CA TYR A 58 15.04 -1.17 8.36
C TYR A 58 16.31 -1.90 7.91
N GLU A 59 16.14 -3.07 7.29
CA GLU A 59 17.23 -3.92 6.78
C GLU A 59 18.03 -3.25 5.65
N SER A 60 17.39 -2.37 4.91
CA SER A 60 18.07 -1.55 3.89
C SER A 60 18.72 -0.32 4.50
N LEU A 61 18.03 0.36 5.43
CA LEU A 61 18.55 1.57 6.08
C LEU A 61 19.91 1.35 6.76
N ILE A 62 20.07 0.23 7.48
CA ILE A 62 21.31 -0.10 8.19
C ILE A 62 22.50 -0.41 7.27
N LYS A 63 22.27 -0.57 5.96
CA LYS A 63 23.33 -0.80 4.97
C LYS A 63 24.00 0.48 4.51
N PHE A 64 23.35 1.63 4.68
CA PHE A 64 23.88 2.90 4.17
C PHE A 64 23.83 4.07 5.19
N ILE A 65 23.11 3.92 6.28
CA ILE A 65 23.12 4.89 7.38
C ILE A 65 23.82 4.24 8.58
N PRO A 66 24.92 4.86 9.09
CA PRO A 66 25.59 4.37 10.28
C PRO A 66 24.64 4.25 11.47
N LYS A 67 24.84 3.22 12.30
CA LYS A 67 23.96 2.92 13.44
C LYS A 67 23.72 4.12 14.37
N ASP A 68 24.77 4.90 14.61
CA ASP A 68 24.73 6.07 15.50
C ASP A 68 24.04 7.28 14.85
N SER A 69 23.79 7.22 13.54
CA SER A 69 23.11 8.24 12.74
C SER A 69 21.71 7.83 12.29
N LEU A 70 21.17 6.70 12.77
CA LEU A 70 19.81 6.22 12.43
C LEU A 70 18.73 7.08 13.12
N SER A 71 18.58 8.31 12.63
CA SER A 71 17.63 9.31 13.12
C SER A 71 17.22 10.21 11.96
N THR A 72 15.95 10.58 11.88
CA THR A 72 15.36 11.38 10.77
C THR A 72 15.95 12.78 10.61
N ASN A 73 16.74 13.26 11.56
CA ASN A 73 17.40 14.58 11.53
C ASN A 73 18.93 14.48 11.52
N SER A 74 19.50 13.28 11.43
CA SER A 74 20.95 13.14 11.36
C SER A 74 21.50 13.65 10.03
N PRO A 75 22.76 14.14 9.98
CA PRO A 75 23.39 14.54 8.73
C PRO A 75 23.39 13.44 7.66
N ASP A 76 23.60 12.16 8.06
CA ASP A 76 23.58 11.03 7.15
C ASP A 76 22.17 10.79 6.58
N TRP A 77 21.12 10.90 7.42
CA TRP A 77 19.74 10.80 6.95
C TRP A 77 19.44 11.90 5.92
N LEU A 78 19.75 13.15 6.24
CA LEU A 78 19.52 14.29 5.35
C LEU A 78 20.31 14.18 4.04
N TYR A 79 21.53 13.62 4.10
CA TYR A 79 22.35 13.38 2.90
C TYR A 79 21.70 12.41 1.93
N HIS A 80 20.92 11.44 2.43
CA HIS A 80 20.18 10.46 1.63
C HIS A 80 18.75 10.92 1.21
N CYS A 81 18.35 12.14 1.56
CA CYS A 81 17.17 12.80 1.00
C CYS A 81 17.47 13.39 -0.40
N GLY A 82 16.52 14.15 -0.93
CA GLY A 82 16.73 14.92 -2.17
C GLY A 82 17.51 16.21 -1.94
N THR A 83 17.24 17.20 -2.77
CA THR A 83 17.83 18.53 -2.65
C THR A 83 16.75 19.60 -2.49
N THR A 84 17.14 20.82 -2.09
CA THR A 84 16.24 21.96 -1.92
C THR A 84 15.08 21.64 -0.96
N GLN A 85 13.81 21.80 -1.38
CA GLN A 85 12.62 21.48 -0.57
C GLN A 85 12.49 20.00 -0.21
N PHE A 86 13.20 19.12 -0.89
CA PHE A 86 13.22 17.67 -0.67
C PHE A 86 14.46 17.19 0.09
N GLY A 87 15.25 18.13 0.63
CA GLY A 87 16.45 17.84 1.42
C GLY A 87 16.19 17.30 2.84
N ASN A 88 14.96 16.95 3.15
CA ASN A 88 14.55 16.36 4.42
C ASN A 88 13.22 15.62 4.26
N THR A 89 12.78 14.93 5.34
CA THR A 89 11.50 14.19 5.38
C THR A 89 10.46 14.86 6.29
N HIS A 90 10.65 16.12 6.68
CA HIS A 90 9.85 16.76 7.74
C HIS A 90 8.35 16.76 7.48
N ILE A 91 7.89 17.02 6.26
CA ILE A 91 6.46 17.01 5.92
C ILE A 91 5.87 15.61 6.14
N PHE A 92 6.59 14.58 5.71
CA PHE A 92 6.21 13.20 5.94
C PHE A 92 6.26 12.82 7.42
N ASP A 93 7.32 13.21 8.14
CA ASP A 93 7.51 12.92 9.56
C ASP A 93 6.43 13.58 10.42
N ASP A 94 6.08 14.84 10.12
CA ASP A 94 5.00 15.55 10.78
C ASP A 94 3.65 14.85 10.56
N ALA A 95 3.35 14.43 9.35
CA ALA A 95 2.14 13.68 9.05
C ALA A 95 2.14 12.32 9.76
N LEU A 96 3.25 11.59 9.74
CA LEU A 96 3.41 10.32 10.45
C LEU A 96 3.14 10.47 11.94
N ASN A 97 3.76 11.47 12.58
CA ASN A 97 3.61 11.72 14.00
C ASN A 97 2.18 12.11 14.38
N ASN A 98 1.51 12.92 13.56
CA ASN A 98 0.11 13.32 13.79
C ASN A 98 -0.88 12.18 13.55
N ARG A 99 -0.61 11.31 12.58
CA ARG A 99 -1.51 10.20 12.22
C ARG A 99 -1.30 8.97 13.11
N TYR A 100 -0.04 8.57 13.39
CA TYR A 100 0.30 7.32 14.09
C TYR A 100 0.95 7.52 15.45
N GLY A 101 1.12 8.77 15.90
CA GLY A 101 1.83 9.12 17.14
C GLY A 101 3.35 9.04 16.98
N LYS A 102 4.07 9.72 17.89
CA LYS A 102 5.54 9.72 17.89
C LYS A 102 6.10 8.30 17.96
N SER A 103 7.15 8.07 17.20
CA SER A 103 7.81 6.77 17.16
C SER A 103 8.75 6.59 18.35
N ALA A 104 8.74 5.40 18.94
CA ALA A 104 9.56 5.04 20.09
C ALA A 104 11.05 4.88 19.71
N ASN A 105 11.31 4.45 18.49
CA ASN A 105 12.63 4.22 17.92
C ASN A 105 12.55 4.15 16.39
N ILE A 106 13.69 3.97 15.73
CA ILE A 106 13.76 3.92 14.26
C ILE A 106 12.99 2.74 13.65
N LYS A 107 12.92 1.58 14.31
CA LYS A 107 12.14 0.45 13.80
C LYS A 107 10.64 0.72 13.84
N ASP A 108 10.15 1.33 14.91
CA ASP A 108 8.76 1.79 15.03
C ASP A 108 8.44 2.87 13.97
N TYR A 109 9.37 3.81 13.76
CA TYR A 109 9.24 4.81 12.69
C TYR A 109 9.12 4.14 11.32
N VAL A 110 10.01 3.19 11.00
CA VAL A 110 9.98 2.48 9.72
C VAL A 110 8.70 1.68 9.54
N ALA A 111 8.23 0.98 10.59
CA ALA A 111 6.96 0.25 10.52
C ALA A 111 5.78 1.17 10.17
N LYS A 112 5.68 2.33 10.82
CA LYS A 112 4.67 3.36 10.53
C LYS A 112 4.84 3.94 9.13
N ALA A 113 6.08 4.18 8.71
CA ALA A 113 6.39 4.69 7.38
C ALA A 113 5.97 3.70 6.28
N GLN A 114 6.16 2.39 6.46
CA GLN A 114 5.69 1.38 5.51
C GLN A 114 4.16 1.40 5.37
N VAL A 115 3.43 1.57 6.48
CA VAL A 115 1.96 1.71 6.47
C VAL A 115 1.54 2.95 5.67
N MET A 116 2.15 4.12 5.93
CA MET A 116 1.87 5.36 5.21
C MET A 116 2.23 5.26 3.72
N ASN A 117 3.37 4.67 3.41
CA ASN A 117 3.83 4.48 2.02
C ASN A 117 2.87 3.58 1.24
N TYR A 118 2.42 2.48 1.85
CA TYR A 118 1.41 1.60 1.24
C TYR A 118 0.10 2.35 0.96
N GLU A 119 -0.45 3.01 1.99
CA GLU A 119 -1.72 3.73 1.92
C GLU A 119 -1.69 4.85 0.88
N GLY A 120 -0.65 5.70 0.92
CA GLY A 120 -0.54 6.87 0.04
C GLY A 120 -0.43 6.49 -1.43
N HIS A 121 0.42 5.52 -1.76
CA HIS A 121 0.62 5.08 -3.15
C HIS A 121 -0.57 4.28 -3.68
N ARG A 122 -1.20 3.44 -2.85
CA ARG A 122 -2.45 2.78 -3.22
C ARG A 122 -3.53 3.82 -3.55
N ALA A 123 -3.76 4.79 -2.66
CA ALA A 123 -4.81 5.81 -2.85
C ALA A 123 -4.58 6.66 -4.11
N MET A 124 -3.35 6.99 -4.44
CA MET A 124 -3.01 7.69 -5.68
C MET A 124 -3.46 6.88 -6.90
N MET A 125 -3.02 5.63 -7.01
CA MET A 125 -3.34 4.79 -8.17
C MET A 125 -4.83 4.47 -8.26
N GLU A 126 -5.49 4.16 -7.12
CA GLU A 126 -6.92 3.90 -7.06
C GLU A 126 -7.75 5.10 -7.54
N ALA A 127 -7.39 6.32 -7.12
CA ALA A 127 -8.09 7.52 -7.55
C ALA A 127 -7.94 7.78 -9.07
N TYR A 128 -6.78 7.51 -9.66
CA TYR A 128 -6.60 7.58 -11.11
C TYR A 128 -7.43 6.51 -11.83
N GLY A 129 -7.49 5.29 -11.29
CA GLY A 129 -8.36 4.24 -11.81
C GLY A 129 -9.84 4.60 -11.71
N LEU A 130 -10.28 5.13 -10.58
CA LEU A 130 -11.67 5.55 -10.34
C LEU A 130 -12.12 6.67 -11.29
N LYS A 131 -11.23 7.62 -11.58
CA LYS A 131 -11.53 8.81 -12.39
C LYS A 131 -11.11 8.69 -13.84
N LYS A 132 -10.72 7.48 -14.31
CA LYS A 132 -10.32 7.28 -15.70
C LYS A 132 -11.41 7.72 -16.67
N TYR A 133 -10.97 8.43 -17.72
CA TYR A 133 -11.81 9.00 -18.77
C TYR A 133 -12.81 10.11 -18.34
N HIS A 134 -12.89 10.44 -17.04
CA HIS A 134 -13.62 11.61 -16.57
C HIS A 134 -12.70 12.82 -16.43
N THR A 135 -11.74 12.73 -15.50
CA THR A 135 -10.75 13.78 -15.24
C THR A 135 -9.33 13.31 -15.45
N ALA A 136 -9.08 12.00 -15.41
CA ALA A 136 -7.77 11.39 -15.51
C ALA A 136 -7.67 10.43 -16.70
N THR A 137 -6.49 10.36 -17.31
CA THR A 137 -6.18 9.46 -18.43
C THR A 137 -4.96 8.58 -18.18
N GLY A 138 -4.19 8.88 -17.16
CA GLY A 138 -3.05 8.06 -16.75
C GLY A 138 -2.20 8.70 -15.68
N VAL A 139 -1.32 7.90 -15.08
CA VAL A 139 -0.39 8.33 -14.04
C VAL A 139 0.91 7.56 -14.13
N VAL A 140 2.03 8.26 -13.93
CA VAL A 140 3.36 7.66 -13.81
C VAL A 140 3.92 8.05 -12.44
N GLN A 141 4.26 7.03 -11.65
CA GLN A 141 4.93 7.23 -10.36
C GLN A 141 6.32 7.78 -10.57
N TRP A 142 6.66 8.84 -9.92
CA TRP A 142 8.01 9.32 -9.71
C TRP A 142 8.53 8.84 -8.36
N MET A 143 9.39 7.78 -8.32
CA MET A 143 9.94 7.04 -9.44
C MET A 143 10.05 5.53 -9.13
N LEU A 144 10.58 4.73 -10.09
CA LEU A 144 10.70 3.29 -9.93
C LEU A 144 11.75 2.89 -8.89
N SER A 145 12.97 3.40 -9.03
CA SER A 145 14.10 3.15 -8.12
C SER A 145 15.09 4.31 -8.15
N ASN A 146 15.97 4.38 -7.15
CA ASN A 146 17.03 5.37 -7.07
C ASN A 146 18.36 4.80 -7.61
N PRO A 147 19.23 5.62 -8.22
CA PRO A 147 20.56 5.20 -8.70
C PRO A 147 21.56 5.01 -7.55
N TRP A 148 21.20 5.35 -6.32
CA TRP A 148 21.96 5.22 -5.09
C TRP A 148 21.00 5.04 -3.91
N PRO A 149 21.45 4.60 -2.71
CA PRO A 149 20.58 4.48 -1.56
C PRO A 149 19.94 5.81 -1.18
N GLY A 150 18.61 5.89 -1.22
CA GLY A 150 17.86 7.11 -0.97
C GLY A 150 16.60 6.86 -0.15
N LEU A 151 15.99 7.95 0.34
CA LEU A 151 14.83 7.94 1.23
C LEU A 151 13.54 8.39 0.57
N ILE A 152 13.59 8.77 -0.73
CA ILE A 152 12.46 9.41 -1.39
C ILE A 152 12.15 8.80 -2.76
N TRP A 153 10.84 8.72 -3.05
CA TRP A 153 10.18 8.48 -4.34
C TRP A 153 10.33 7.09 -4.95
N HIS A 154 11.11 6.17 -4.40
CA HIS A 154 11.29 4.86 -5.01
C HIS A 154 10.07 3.93 -4.78
N THR A 155 9.86 3.02 -5.72
CA THR A 155 8.89 1.92 -5.60
C THR A 155 9.54 0.71 -4.91
N TYR A 156 10.75 0.35 -5.31
CA TYR A 156 11.68 -0.46 -4.52
C TYR A 156 12.99 0.27 -4.35
N ASP A 157 13.65 -0.03 -3.24
CA ASP A 157 14.86 0.69 -2.87
C ASP A 157 16.09 0.29 -3.72
N TYR A 158 17.21 0.93 -3.46
CA TYR A 158 18.48 0.64 -4.15
C TYR A 158 18.91 -0.83 -4.08
N TYR A 159 18.53 -1.53 -3.00
CA TYR A 159 18.86 -2.95 -2.81
C TYR A 159 17.81 -3.89 -3.42
N LEU A 160 16.87 -3.37 -4.20
CA LEU A 160 15.77 -4.09 -4.83
C LEU A 160 14.77 -4.69 -3.84
N TYR A 161 14.62 -4.05 -2.67
CA TYR A 161 13.65 -4.46 -1.66
C TYR A 161 12.26 -3.90 -2.01
N PRO A 162 11.25 -4.76 -2.30
CA PRO A 162 9.89 -4.33 -2.54
C PRO A 162 9.20 -4.08 -1.20
N ALA A 163 8.97 -2.81 -0.87
CA ALA A 163 8.42 -2.36 0.41
C ALA A 163 6.94 -1.94 0.31
N GLY A 164 6.43 -1.23 1.32
CA GLY A 164 5.03 -0.79 1.38
C GLY A 164 4.58 -0.03 0.13
N THR A 165 5.41 0.84 -0.42
CA THR A 165 5.17 1.56 -1.68
C THR A 165 4.85 0.60 -2.83
N TYR A 166 5.70 -0.41 -3.04
CA TYR A 166 5.53 -1.40 -4.10
C TYR A 166 4.21 -2.16 -3.96
N PHE A 167 3.91 -2.66 -2.75
CA PHE A 167 2.72 -3.49 -2.56
C PHE A 167 1.43 -2.68 -2.55
N GLY A 168 1.45 -1.42 -2.09
CA GLY A 168 0.33 -0.50 -2.24
C GLY A 168 -0.01 -0.24 -3.69
N MET A 169 1.00 0.02 -4.54
CA MET A 169 0.81 0.16 -5.98
C MET A 169 0.35 -1.15 -6.64
N LYS A 170 1.01 -2.28 -6.33
CA LYS A 170 0.64 -3.59 -6.88
C LYS A 170 -0.82 -3.94 -6.58
N LYS A 171 -1.29 -3.68 -5.36
CA LYS A 171 -2.68 -3.90 -4.96
C LYS A 171 -3.65 -3.05 -5.78
N SER A 172 -3.39 -1.76 -5.90
CA SER A 172 -4.26 -0.82 -6.62
C SER A 172 -4.28 -1.01 -8.14
N LEU A 173 -3.30 -1.71 -8.70
CA LEU A 173 -3.15 -1.99 -10.12
C LEU A 173 -3.64 -3.39 -10.51
N GLU A 174 -4.37 -4.10 -9.65
CA GLU A 174 -5.07 -5.33 -10.02
C GLU A 174 -5.99 -5.07 -11.21
N PRO A 175 -5.94 -5.87 -12.29
CA PRO A 175 -6.70 -5.59 -13.52
C PRO A 175 -8.22 -5.51 -13.31
N LEU A 176 -8.76 -6.32 -12.40
CA LEU A 176 -10.14 -6.26 -11.92
C LEU A 176 -10.08 -6.03 -10.41
N HIS A 177 -10.40 -4.80 -9.97
CA HIS A 177 -10.10 -4.31 -8.64
C HIS A 177 -11.34 -3.79 -7.92
N VAL A 178 -11.46 -4.09 -6.61
CA VAL A 178 -12.47 -3.51 -5.73
C VAL A 178 -11.84 -2.46 -4.83
N MET A 179 -12.42 -1.27 -4.78
CA MET A 179 -11.86 -0.15 -4.04
C MET A 179 -12.90 0.67 -3.29
N TYR A 180 -12.43 1.41 -2.29
CA TYR A 180 -13.19 2.39 -1.51
C TYR A 180 -12.85 3.82 -1.92
N SER A 181 -13.85 4.67 -2.07
CA SER A 181 -13.68 6.10 -2.29
C SER A 181 -13.67 6.86 -0.95
N TYR A 182 -12.56 7.52 -0.66
CA TYR A 182 -12.42 8.37 0.54
C TYR A 182 -13.34 9.60 0.50
N LYS A 183 -13.77 10.01 -0.70
CA LYS A 183 -14.65 11.18 -0.89
C LYS A 183 -16.12 10.85 -0.69
N SER A 184 -16.60 9.79 -1.36
CA SER A 184 -18.03 9.45 -1.41
C SER A 184 -18.42 8.33 -0.43
N ASN A 185 -17.47 7.71 0.26
CA ASN A 185 -17.66 6.50 1.06
C ASN A 185 -18.25 5.34 0.23
N SER A 186 -18.08 5.35 -1.10
CA SER A 186 -18.59 4.30 -1.96
C SER A 186 -17.60 3.17 -2.18
N VAL A 187 -18.15 1.98 -2.43
CA VAL A 187 -17.42 0.80 -2.89
C VAL A 187 -17.58 0.71 -4.41
N ASN A 188 -16.46 0.62 -5.10
CA ASN A 188 -16.39 0.70 -6.55
C ASN A 188 -15.63 -0.49 -7.13
N LEU A 189 -15.96 -0.85 -8.37
CA LEU A 189 -15.18 -1.75 -9.22
C LEU A 189 -14.45 -0.93 -10.29
N VAL A 190 -13.19 -1.24 -10.48
CA VAL A 190 -12.38 -0.75 -11.59
C VAL A 190 -11.96 -1.95 -12.41
N ASN A 191 -12.34 -1.96 -13.67
CA ASN A 191 -11.95 -2.98 -14.64
C ASN A 191 -11.00 -2.35 -15.67
N SER A 192 -9.78 -2.83 -15.75
CA SER A 192 -8.77 -2.39 -16.73
C SER A 192 -8.57 -3.40 -17.87
N LEU A 193 -9.38 -4.47 -17.90
CA LEU A 193 -9.45 -5.42 -18.99
C LEU A 193 -10.52 -4.97 -20.00
N LEU A 194 -10.37 -5.34 -21.26
CA LEU A 194 -11.29 -4.93 -22.33
C LEU A 194 -12.62 -5.70 -22.29
N GLU A 195 -12.68 -6.83 -21.61
CA GLU A 195 -13.88 -7.64 -21.46
C GLU A 195 -14.80 -7.13 -20.35
N LYS A 196 -16.10 -7.35 -20.54
CA LYS A 196 -17.13 -7.08 -19.54
C LYS A 196 -17.20 -8.23 -18.55
N PHE A 197 -17.31 -7.90 -17.25
CA PHE A 197 -17.59 -8.87 -16.19
C PHE A 197 -19.01 -8.72 -15.66
N SER A 198 -19.70 -9.83 -15.45
CA SER A 198 -21.06 -9.88 -14.93
C SER A 198 -21.18 -10.93 -13.82
N GLY A 199 -22.19 -10.79 -12.96
CA GLY A 199 -22.41 -11.74 -11.87
C GLY A 199 -21.36 -11.65 -10.74
N LEU A 200 -20.59 -10.58 -10.71
CA LEU A 200 -19.58 -10.34 -9.67
C LEU A 200 -20.25 -10.11 -8.32
N LYS A 201 -19.76 -10.75 -7.26
CA LYS A 201 -20.17 -10.49 -5.89
C LYS A 201 -19.17 -9.54 -5.23
N VAL A 202 -19.67 -8.41 -4.72
CA VAL A 202 -18.89 -7.39 -4.01
C VAL A 202 -19.32 -7.40 -2.55
N THR A 203 -18.40 -7.76 -1.67
CA THR A 203 -18.66 -7.85 -0.22
C THR A 203 -17.82 -6.83 0.52
N ALA A 204 -18.45 -6.09 1.45
CA ALA A 204 -17.80 -5.20 2.40
C ALA A 204 -18.03 -5.70 3.83
N HIS A 205 -16.96 -5.82 4.60
CA HIS A 205 -16.98 -6.07 6.04
C HIS A 205 -16.29 -4.93 6.76
N ILE A 206 -16.86 -4.46 7.88
CA ILE A 206 -16.20 -3.50 8.76
C ILE A 206 -16.00 -4.13 10.13
N TYR A 207 -14.75 -4.08 10.59
CA TYR A 207 -14.31 -4.60 11.88
C TYR A 207 -13.81 -3.47 12.76
N ASN A 208 -14.17 -3.51 14.05
CA ASN A 208 -13.53 -2.69 15.07
C ASN A 208 -12.12 -3.22 15.41
N LEU A 209 -11.36 -2.45 16.18
CA LEU A 209 -10.03 -2.84 16.66
C LEU A 209 -10.03 -4.18 17.43
N ASP A 210 -11.10 -4.46 18.16
CA ASP A 210 -11.27 -5.72 18.92
C ASP A 210 -11.59 -6.94 18.02
N GLY A 211 -11.66 -6.75 16.70
CA GLY A 211 -12.01 -7.79 15.73
C GLY A 211 -13.50 -8.01 15.56
N SER A 212 -14.37 -7.32 16.31
CA SER A 212 -15.83 -7.47 16.18
C SER A 212 -16.32 -6.94 14.83
N LEU A 213 -17.12 -7.76 14.12
CA LEU A 213 -17.76 -7.38 12.87
C LEU A 213 -18.94 -6.42 13.15
N LYS A 214 -18.88 -5.21 12.61
CA LYS A 214 -19.89 -4.14 12.79
C LYS A 214 -20.82 -3.98 11.62
N TYR A 215 -20.34 -4.34 10.42
CA TYR A 215 -21.12 -4.19 9.19
C TYR A 215 -20.74 -5.28 8.20
N SER A 216 -21.74 -5.77 7.49
CA SER A 216 -21.56 -6.71 6.38
C SER A 216 -22.59 -6.40 5.30
N LYS A 217 -22.13 -6.28 4.05
CA LYS A 217 -22.99 -6.16 2.89
C LYS A 217 -22.39 -6.88 1.71
N THR A 218 -23.20 -7.64 1.01
CA THR A 218 -22.88 -8.23 -0.29
C THR A 218 -23.87 -7.76 -1.33
N THR A 219 -23.39 -7.43 -2.52
CA THR A 219 -24.21 -7.08 -3.68
C THR A 219 -23.67 -7.75 -4.93
N THR A 220 -24.55 -7.97 -5.92
CA THR A 220 -24.14 -8.42 -7.23
C THR A 220 -23.95 -7.21 -8.14
N ALA A 221 -22.88 -7.21 -8.93
CA ALA A 221 -22.54 -6.13 -9.82
C ALA A 221 -22.06 -6.64 -11.18
N SER A 222 -22.05 -5.74 -12.16
CA SER A 222 -21.40 -5.94 -13.45
C SER A 222 -20.60 -4.68 -13.77
N VAL A 223 -19.47 -4.84 -14.42
CA VAL A 223 -18.62 -3.74 -14.87
C VAL A 223 -18.28 -3.91 -16.34
N ALA A 224 -18.37 -2.82 -17.11
CA ALA A 224 -18.00 -2.82 -18.53
C ALA A 224 -16.51 -3.07 -18.72
N GLY A 225 -16.12 -3.49 -19.93
CA GLY A 225 -14.71 -3.52 -20.30
C GLY A 225 -14.09 -2.13 -20.18
N ASP A 226 -12.91 -2.04 -19.63
CA ASP A 226 -12.16 -0.81 -19.33
C ASP A 226 -13.03 0.26 -18.60
N GLY A 227 -13.88 -0.20 -17.68
CA GLY A 227 -14.93 0.59 -17.05
C GLY A 227 -14.78 0.72 -15.54
N VAL A 228 -15.61 1.62 -14.99
CA VAL A 228 -15.78 1.83 -13.55
C VAL A 228 -17.26 1.65 -13.19
N LYS A 229 -17.52 1.06 -12.02
CA LYS A 229 -18.87 0.85 -11.51
C LYS A 229 -18.93 1.15 -10.01
N GLU A 230 -19.70 2.15 -9.61
CA GLU A 230 -20.11 2.29 -8.22
C GLU A 230 -21.11 1.18 -7.86
N CYS A 231 -20.80 0.41 -6.81
CA CYS A 231 -21.62 -0.70 -6.36
C CYS A 231 -22.61 -0.27 -5.28
N PHE A 232 -22.13 0.43 -4.28
CA PHE A 232 -22.95 0.99 -3.19
C PHE A 232 -22.15 1.97 -2.35
N VAL A 233 -22.86 2.80 -1.59
CA VAL A 233 -22.29 3.69 -0.57
C VAL A 233 -22.39 3.01 0.80
N LEU A 234 -21.33 3.10 1.61
CA LEU A 234 -21.34 2.63 3.01
C LEU A 234 -22.19 3.60 3.84
N PRO A 235 -23.15 3.10 4.63
CA PRO A 235 -23.94 3.94 5.51
C PRO A 235 -23.12 4.45 6.70
N ALA A 236 -23.64 5.41 7.43
CA ALA A 236 -23.13 5.74 8.75
C ALA A 236 -23.34 4.55 9.70
N ILE A 237 -22.28 4.09 10.35
CA ILE A 237 -22.30 2.93 11.21
C ILE A 237 -22.03 3.39 12.65
N THR A 238 -22.90 3.01 13.57
CA THR A 238 -22.76 3.32 15.00
C THR A 238 -21.89 2.31 15.73
N GLY A 239 -21.21 2.76 16.78
CA GLY A 239 -20.40 1.88 17.63
C GLY A 239 -19.09 1.43 17.00
N LEU A 240 -18.56 2.20 16.04
CA LEU A 240 -17.20 2.01 15.54
C LEU A 240 -16.17 2.45 16.59
N SER A 241 -15.05 1.75 16.65
CA SER A 241 -13.86 2.21 17.37
C SER A 241 -13.21 3.40 16.64
N PRO A 242 -12.37 4.22 17.32
CA PRO A 242 -11.73 5.38 16.72
C PRO A 242 -10.95 5.05 15.44
N VAL A 243 -10.36 3.85 15.39
CA VAL A 243 -9.81 3.23 14.18
C VAL A 243 -10.58 1.93 13.92
N TYR A 244 -10.90 1.69 12.67
CA TYR A 244 -11.63 0.50 12.24
C TYR A 244 -11.13 0.04 10.88
N PHE A 245 -11.43 -1.21 10.52
CA PHE A 245 -10.94 -1.81 9.29
C PHE A 245 -12.10 -2.10 8.34
N LEU A 246 -11.95 -1.67 7.09
CA LEU A 246 -12.84 -2.04 6.00
C LEU A 246 -12.15 -3.09 5.12
N ARG A 247 -12.76 -4.27 5.02
CA ARG A 247 -12.37 -5.34 4.10
C ARG A 247 -13.33 -5.39 2.93
N LEU A 248 -12.80 -5.29 1.73
CA LEU A 248 -13.52 -5.46 0.48
C LEU A 248 -13.09 -6.76 -0.18
N GLU A 249 -14.05 -7.50 -0.72
CA GLU A 249 -13.79 -8.72 -1.47
C GLU A 249 -14.62 -8.72 -2.75
N LEU A 250 -13.98 -9.07 -3.83
CA LEU A 250 -14.57 -9.29 -5.14
C LEU A 250 -14.44 -10.77 -5.51
N THR A 251 -15.58 -11.40 -5.76
CA THR A 251 -15.65 -12.80 -6.23
C THR A 251 -16.32 -12.85 -7.59
N ASN A 252 -15.83 -13.67 -8.49
CA ASN A 252 -16.47 -13.87 -9.77
C ASN A 252 -17.70 -14.80 -9.66
N ALA A 253 -18.39 -15.05 -10.78
CA ALA A 253 -19.61 -15.85 -10.81
C ALA A 253 -19.38 -17.31 -10.37
N GLU A 254 -18.17 -17.84 -10.58
CA GLU A 254 -17.73 -19.19 -10.21
C GLU A 254 -17.32 -19.30 -8.73
N GLY A 255 -17.32 -18.18 -7.99
CA GLY A 255 -16.93 -18.12 -6.59
C GLY A 255 -15.43 -17.95 -6.34
N LYS A 256 -14.62 -17.73 -7.38
CA LYS A 256 -13.21 -17.43 -7.24
C LYS A 256 -13.01 -16.00 -6.79
N VAL A 257 -12.15 -15.80 -5.80
CA VAL A 257 -11.74 -14.45 -5.34
C VAL A 257 -10.82 -13.82 -6.38
N GLU A 258 -11.20 -12.64 -6.88
CA GLU A 258 -10.44 -11.87 -7.87
C GLU A 258 -9.67 -10.72 -7.23
N SER A 259 -10.21 -10.11 -6.18
CA SER A 259 -9.55 -8.99 -5.46
C SER A 259 -9.96 -9.00 -4.00
N ILE A 260 -9.00 -8.78 -3.11
CA ILE A 260 -9.23 -8.46 -1.69
C ILE A 260 -8.46 -7.19 -1.39
N ASN A 261 -9.16 -6.18 -0.87
CA ASN A 261 -8.56 -4.90 -0.52
C ASN A 261 -8.96 -4.50 0.90
N TRP A 262 -8.01 -3.92 1.64
CA TRP A 262 -8.21 -3.53 3.01
C TRP A 262 -7.89 -2.06 3.23
N TYR A 263 -8.71 -1.40 4.04
CA TYR A 263 -8.52 -0.02 4.46
C TYR A 263 -8.55 0.04 5.98
N TRP A 264 -7.68 0.85 6.57
CA TRP A 264 -7.79 1.30 7.94
C TRP A 264 -8.29 2.72 7.92
N LEU A 265 -9.34 2.96 8.66
CA LEU A 265 -10.08 4.21 8.63
C LEU A 265 -10.17 4.77 10.05
N SER A 266 -10.27 6.09 10.15
CA SER A 266 -10.38 6.81 11.41
C SER A 266 -11.71 7.55 11.46
N ASP A 267 -12.24 7.73 12.68
CA ASP A 267 -13.38 8.62 12.94
C ASP A 267 -13.03 10.10 12.70
N LYS A 268 -11.73 10.45 12.74
CA LYS A 268 -11.20 11.75 12.35
C LYS A 268 -10.75 11.73 10.89
N LYS A 269 -10.96 12.83 10.19
CA LYS A 269 -10.63 12.96 8.77
C LYS A 269 -9.38 13.79 8.55
N ASP A 270 -8.67 13.48 7.49
CA ASP A 270 -7.65 14.37 6.94
C ASP A 270 -8.32 15.57 6.27
N GLU A 271 -7.88 16.78 6.61
CA GLU A 271 -8.34 18.02 5.98
C GLU A 271 -7.16 18.78 5.39
N MET A 272 -7.28 19.21 4.15
CA MET A 272 -6.26 19.97 3.44
C MET A 272 -6.45 21.48 3.59
N ASN A 273 -5.37 22.19 3.78
CA ASN A 273 -5.33 23.64 3.69
C ASN A 273 -5.00 24.08 2.25
N TRP A 274 -5.99 24.05 1.38
CA TRP A 274 -5.85 24.36 -0.05
C TRP A 274 -5.27 25.75 -0.33
N ALA A 275 -5.52 26.73 0.55
CA ALA A 275 -4.99 28.08 0.40
C ALA A 275 -3.46 28.14 0.53
N LYS A 276 -2.86 27.18 1.22
CA LYS A 276 -1.39 27.07 1.41
C LYS A 276 -0.75 26.05 0.49
N SER A 277 -1.48 25.52 -0.50
CA SER A 277 -0.93 24.58 -1.48
C SER A 277 0.28 25.15 -2.22
N LYS A 278 1.27 24.31 -2.39
CA LYS A 278 2.45 24.53 -3.24
C LYS A 278 2.45 23.53 -4.38
N TRP A 279 3.30 23.73 -5.36
CA TRP A 279 3.37 22.83 -6.50
C TRP A 279 3.76 21.39 -6.13
N TYR A 280 4.46 21.18 -5.01
CA TYR A 280 4.96 19.88 -4.60
C TYR A 280 4.17 19.23 -3.44
N TYR A 281 3.28 19.95 -2.75
CA TYR A 281 2.39 19.39 -1.73
C TYR A 281 1.28 20.37 -1.32
N THR A 282 0.27 19.85 -0.62
CA THR A 282 -0.76 20.64 0.07
C THR A 282 -0.69 20.33 1.57
N PRO A 283 -0.46 21.33 2.43
CA PRO A 283 -0.46 21.12 3.87
C PRO A 283 -1.82 20.64 4.39
N GLN A 284 -1.79 19.85 5.45
CA GLN A 284 -3.00 19.46 6.18
C GLN A 284 -3.33 20.47 7.29
N SER A 285 -4.61 20.72 7.50
CA SER A 285 -5.14 21.48 8.65
C SER A 285 -5.64 20.55 9.77
N ALA A 286 -6.01 19.30 9.43
CA ALA A 286 -6.31 18.24 10.36
C ALA A 286 -5.84 16.90 9.81
N PHE A 287 -5.60 15.93 10.68
CA PHE A 287 -5.08 14.62 10.35
C PHE A 287 -6.05 13.53 10.82
N ALA A 288 -6.21 12.49 10.02
CA ALA A 288 -6.78 11.24 10.47
C ALA A 288 -5.93 10.69 11.62
N ASP A 289 -6.56 10.10 12.64
CA ASP A 289 -5.89 9.66 13.86
C ASP A 289 -5.90 8.13 13.96
N PHE A 290 -4.75 7.54 13.75
CA PHE A 290 -4.51 6.10 13.86
C PHE A 290 -3.73 5.72 15.12
N THR A 291 -3.60 6.63 16.09
CA THR A 291 -2.85 6.37 17.33
C THR A 291 -3.39 5.19 18.13
N ALA A 292 -4.69 4.87 18.00
CA ALA A 292 -5.30 3.71 18.62
C ALA A 292 -4.77 2.36 18.10
N LEU A 293 -4.06 2.32 16.97
CA LEU A 293 -3.39 1.10 16.48
C LEU A 293 -2.32 0.58 17.45
N LYS A 294 -1.77 1.43 18.33
CA LYS A 294 -0.83 1.01 19.39
C LYS A 294 -1.49 0.01 20.37
N ASP A 295 -2.81 0.13 20.54
CA ASP A 295 -3.62 -0.67 21.44
C ASP A 295 -4.35 -1.81 20.71
N LEU A 296 -4.03 -2.05 19.43
CA LEU A 296 -4.59 -3.14 18.64
C LEU A 296 -4.32 -4.48 19.35
N PRO A 297 -5.35 -5.25 19.70
CA PRO A 297 -5.16 -6.50 20.45
C PRO A 297 -4.25 -7.46 19.69
N LYS A 298 -3.41 -8.17 20.42
CA LYS A 298 -2.55 -9.21 19.86
C LYS A 298 -3.40 -10.31 19.21
N THR A 299 -2.88 -10.84 18.12
CA THR A 299 -3.46 -12.00 17.42
C THR A 299 -2.38 -13.03 17.12
N THR A 300 -2.75 -14.18 16.60
CA THR A 300 -1.83 -15.29 16.34
C THR A 300 -1.92 -15.69 14.89
N LEU A 301 -0.75 -15.90 14.26
CA LEU A 301 -0.66 -16.42 12.91
C LEU A 301 -0.16 -17.87 12.93
N ASP A 302 -0.83 -18.72 12.18
CA ASP A 302 -0.31 -20.03 11.80
C ASP A 302 0.23 -19.95 10.37
N VAL A 303 1.50 -20.36 10.18
CA VAL A 303 2.23 -20.16 8.94
C VAL A 303 2.86 -21.47 8.49
N HIS A 304 2.53 -21.90 7.29
CA HIS A 304 3.10 -23.07 6.64
C HIS A 304 3.60 -22.69 5.24
N HIS A 305 4.58 -23.41 4.73
CA HIS A 305 4.98 -23.29 3.34
C HIS A 305 5.39 -24.63 2.73
N THR A 306 5.20 -24.72 1.43
CA THR A 306 5.81 -25.74 0.58
C THR A 306 6.83 -25.10 -0.33
N THR A 307 7.77 -25.88 -0.85
CA THR A 307 8.87 -25.37 -1.68
C THR A 307 8.96 -26.18 -2.97
N ALA A 308 8.91 -25.47 -4.09
CA ALA A 308 9.18 -26.03 -5.41
C ALA A 308 10.50 -25.45 -5.95
N LYS A 309 11.42 -26.31 -6.37
CA LYS A 309 12.72 -25.93 -6.95
C LYS A 309 12.74 -26.22 -8.43
N ALA A 310 13.07 -25.21 -9.23
CA ALA A 310 13.41 -25.34 -10.64
C ALA A 310 14.94 -25.18 -10.83
N ALA A 311 15.41 -25.34 -12.06
CA ALA A 311 16.85 -25.25 -12.37
C ALA A 311 17.46 -23.91 -11.90
N ASN A 312 16.76 -22.79 -12.11
CA ASN A 312 17.27 -21.44 -11.85
C ASN A 312 16.51 -20.70 -10.76
N SER A 313 15.36 -21.18 -10.29
CA SER A 313 14.51 -20.49 -9.34
C SER A 313 13.95 -21.39 -8.26
N THR A 314 13.60 -20.79 -7.14
CA THR A 314 12.85 -21.44 -6.06
C THR A 314 11.57 -20.66 -5.81
N THR A 315 10.46 -21.36 -5.65
CA THR A 315 9.17 -20.79 -5.26
C THR A 315 8.73 -21.43 -3.94
N HIS A 316 8.41 -20.60 -2.96
CA HIS A 316 7.71 -21.00 -1.75
C HIS A 316 6.25 -20.60 -1.88
N THR A 317 5.34 -21.55 -1.71
CA THR A 317 3.90 -21.26 -1.55
C THR A 317 3.59 -21.23 -0.08
N ILE A 318 3.33 -20.04 0.45
CA ILE A 318 3.21 -19.73 1.87
C ILE A 318 1.73 -19.55 2.20
N THR A 319 1.22 -20.32 3.16
CA THR A 319 -0.14 -20.18 3.69
C THR A 319 -0.07 -19.53 5.06
N VAL A 320 -0.77 -18.41 5.21
CA VAL A 320 -0.84 -17.64 6.46
C VAL A 320 -2.29 -17.60 6.91
N THR A 321 -2.57 -18.10 8.12
CA THR A 321 -3.89 -18.11 8.74
C THR A 321 -3.90 -17.28 10.01
N ASN A 322 -4.81 -16.34 10.13
CA ASN A 322 -5.07 -15.64 11.39
C ASN A 322 -5.94 -16.51 12.29
N THR A 323 -5.34 -17.17 13.26
CA THR A 323 -6.04 -18.07 14.22
C THR A 323 -6.55 -17.34 15.45
N GLY A 324 -6.26 -16.04 15.58
CA GLY A 324 -6.71 -15.22 16.70
C GLY A 324 -8.07 -14.56 16.46
N LYS A 325 -8.43 -13.65 17.37
CA LYS A 325 -9.76 -12.99 17.39
C LYS A 325 -9.76 -11.57 16.87
N SER A 326 -8.58 -10.94 16.67
CA SER A 326 -8.43 -9.57 16.16
C SER A 326 -7.89 -9.61 14.75
N VAL A 327 -8.04 -8.53 14.00
CA VAL A 327 -7.43 -8.39 12.68
C VAL A 327 -5.90 -8.47 12.83
N ALA A 328 -5.26 -9.34 12.05
CA ALA A 328 -3.81 -9.29 11.90
C ALA A 328 -3.49 -8.13 10.93
N PHE A 329 -2.81 -7.12 11.46
CA PHE A 329 -2.57 -5.87 10.74
C PHE A 329 -1.16 -5.83 10.17
N PHE A 330 -1.08 -5.55 8.88
CA PHE A 330 0.15 -5.26 8.15
C PHE A 330 1.18 -6.41 8.26
N VAL A 331 0.72 -7.61 7.89
CA VAL A 331 1.51 -8.85 7.91
C VAL A 331 2.54 -8.81 6.79
N HIS A 332 3.81 -8.84 7.16
CA HIS A 332 4.97 -8.74 6.28
C HIS A 332 5.69 -10.07 6.19
N LEU A 333 5.80 -10.62 4.99
CA LEU A 333 6.52 -11.85 4.69
C LEU A 333 7.91 -11.51 4.15
N ARG A 334 8.93 -12.22 4.64
CA ARG A 334 10.32 -12.08 4.22
C ARG A 334 10.91 -13.44 3.88
N ALA A 335 11.70 -13.50 2.81
CA ALA A 335 12.55 -14.63 2.49
C ALA A 335 13.98 -14.29 2.88
N LEU A 336 14.51 -14.99 3.85
CA LEU A 336 15.88 -14.81 4.33
C LEU A 336 16.80 -15.88 3.74
N LYS A 337 18.08 -15.56 3.53
CA LYS A 337 19.10 -16.50 3.05
C LYS A 337 19.30 -17.66 4.02
N GLU A 338 19.12 -17.37 5.31
CA GLU A 338 19.14 -18.32 6.42
C GLU A 338 18.41 -17.71 7.64
N LYS A 339 18.16 -18.48 8.67
CA LYS A 339 17.52 -17.99 9.89
C LYS A 339 18.32 -16.88 10.54
N GLY A 340 17.74 -15.67 10.62
CA GLY A 340 18.41 -14.49 11.16
C GLY A 340 19.42 -13.83 10.23
N GLY A 341 19.52 -14.30 8.99
CA GLY A 341 20.39 -13.74 7.96
C GLY A 341 19.74 -12.61 7.16
N ASP A 342 20.42 -12.19 6.12
CA ASP A 342 19.96 -11.16 5.17
C ASP A 342 18.79 -11.66 4.33
N ASP A 343 17.98 -10.70 3.83
CA ASP A 343 16.94 -10.99 2.86
C ASP A 343 17.51 -11.52 1.54
N VAL A 344 16.78 -12.43 0.92
CA VAL A 344 17.02 -12.85 -0.46
C VAL A 344 16.47 -11.74 -1.36
N LEU A 345 17.34 -11.10 -2.13
CA LEU A 345 16.97 -10.00 -3.03
C LEU A 345 17.70 -10.16 -4.37
N PRO A 346 17.00 -9.89 -5.51
CA PRO A 346 15.59 -9.55 -5.60
C PRO A 346 14.67 -10.73 -5.29
N VAL A 347 13.47 -10.44 -4.79
CA VAL A 347 12.42 -11.41 -4.48
C VAL A 347 11.08 -10.94 -5.00
N ILE A 348 10.26 -11.85 -5.52
CA ILE A 348 8.93 -11.57 -6.03
C ILE A 348 7.89 -12.28 -5.15
N PHE A 349 7.09 -11.49 -4.43
CA PHE A 349 5.90 -11.98 -3.73
C PHE A 349 4.65 -11.72 -4.56
N SER A 350 3.71 -12.68 -4.58
CA SER A 350 2.40 -12.48 -5.22
C SER A 350 1.60 -11.37 -4.53
N ASP A 351 1.66 -11.28 -3.20
CA ASP A 351 1.14 -10.19 -2.36
C ASP A 351 1.98 -10.07 -1.08
N ASN A 352 1.90 -8.95 -0.36
CA ASN A 352 2.60 -8.75 0.91
C ASN A 352 1.98 -7.58 1.68
N TYR A 353 2.40 -7.35 2.94
CA TYR A 353 1.83 -6.34 3.83
C TYR A 353 0.31 -6.51 3.97
N LEU A 354 -0.10 -7.75 4.25
CA LEU A 354 -1.48 -8.18 4.27
C LEU A 354 -2.21 -7.75 5.55
N LEU A 355 -3.54 -7.62 5.43
CA LEU A 355 -4.41 -7.70 6.59
C LEU A 355 -5.23 -8.99 6.49
N LEU A 356 -5.46 -9.65 7.64
CA LEU A 356 -6.30 -10.85 7.72
C LEU A 356 -7.34 -10.69 8.81
N ALA A 357 -8.61 -10.92 8.46
CA ALA A 357 -9.68 -11.04 9.43
C ALA A 357 -9.46 -12.27 10.35
N PRO A 358 -10.12 -12.32 11.53
CA PRO A 358 -10.15 -13.53 12.32
C PRO A 358 -10.60 -14.75 11.50
N GLY A 359 -9.82 -15.82 11.51
CA GLY A 359 -10.05 -17.04 10.74
C GLY A 359 -9.71 -16.97 9.24
N GLU A 360 -9.27 -15.82 8.72
CA GLU A 360 -8.90 -15.69 7.30
C GLU A 360 -7.57 -16.38 7.00
N THR A 361 -7.54 -17.06 5.87
CA THR A 361 -6.35 -17.70 5.31
C THR A 361 -5.99 -17.07 3.96
N ARG A 362 -4.72 -16.78 3.75
CA ARG A 362 -4.17 -16.30 2.48
C ARG A 362 -3.01 -17.17 2.05
N THR A 363 -2.92 -17.42 0.75
CA THR A 363 -1.80 -18.11 0.13
C THR A 363 -1.00 -17.12 -0.71
N ILE A 364 0.31 -17.09 -0.49
CA ILE A 364 1.25 -16.13 -1.09
C ILE A 364 2.41 -16.91 -1.70
N ASP A 365 2.66 -16.69 -2.98
CA ASP A 365 3.87 -17.20 -3.62
C ASP A 365 5.03 -16.23 -3.44
N CYS A 366 6.19 -16.79 -3.12
CA CYS A 366 7.47 -16.10 -2.98
C CYS A 366 8.49 -16.76 -3.90
N THR A 367 8.94 -16.04 -4.92
CA THR A 367 9.87 -16.57 -5.94
C THR A 367 11.15 -15.74 -6.03
N TYR A 368 12.29 -16.40 -6.11
CA TYR A 368 13.61 -15.79 -6.34
C TYR A 368 14.51 -16.69 -7.19
N GLU A 369 15.57 -16.13 -7.76
CA GLU A 369 16.58 -16.91 -8.46
C GLU A 369 17.52 -17.62 -7.44
N ASN A 370 17.89 -18.87 -7.72
CA ASN A 370 18.69 -19.67 -6.80
C ASN A 370 20.05 -19.03 -6.46
N LYS A 371 20.64 -18.28 -7.39
CA LYS A 371 21.89 -17.55 -7.18
C LYS A 371 21.79 -16.47 -6.10
N ASP A 372 20.61 -15.91 -5.88
CA ASP A 372 20.39 -14.80 -4.94
C ASP A 372 20.19 -15.29 -3.50
N ALA A 373 19.83 -16.56 -3.33
CA ALA A 373 19.68 -17.19 -2.01
C ALA A 373 21.01 -17.49 -1.30
N GLY A 374 22.12 -17.55 -2.05
CA GLY A 374 23.42 -17.95 -1.51
C GLY A 374 23.50 -19.45 -1.19
N SER A 375 24.40 -19.83 -0.30
CA SER A 375 24.65 -21.23 0.08
C SER A 375 23.87 -21.71 1.31
N GLY A 376 23.12 -20.82 1.97
CA GLY A 376 22.33 -21.12 3.16
C GLY A 376 21.06 -21.91 2.86
N THR A 377 20.29 -22.22 3.91
CA THR A 377 18.93 -22.75 3.78
C THR A 377 17.94 -21.60 3.89
N PRO A 378 17.27 -21.23 2.81
CA PRO A 378 16.31 -20.12 2.82
C PRO A 378 15.23 -20.32 3.87
N TYR A 379 14.83 -19.23 4.49
CA TYR A 379 13.97 -19.21 5.64
C TYR A 379 12.84 -18.18 5.47
N ILE A 380 11.59 -18.57 5.70
CA ILE A 380 10.44 -17.67 5.63
C ILE A 380 10.13 -17.12 7.01
N LEU A 381 10.24 -15.80 7.14
CA LEU A 381 9.89 -15.03 8.32
C LEU A 381 8.59 -14.26 8.08
N VAL A 382 7.73 -14.22 9.10
CA VAL A 382 6.48 -13.46 9.06
C VAL A 382 6.39 -12.57 10.28
N GLU A 383 6.24 -11.29 10.04
CA GLU A 383 6.15 -10.24 11.05
C GLU A 383 4.83 -9.49 10.87
N SER A 384 4.28 -8.89 11.91
CA SER A 384 3.13 -8.00 11.78
C SER A 384 3.10 -6.99 12.92
N TRP A 385 2.23 -6.00 12.79
CA TRP A 385 2.06 -4.95 13.80
C TRP A 385 1.65 -5.50 15.18
N ASN A 386 0.79 -6.50 15.20
CA ASN A 386 0.14 -6.99 16.41
C ASN A 386 0.28 -8.51 16.62
N THR A 387 1.27 -9.15 16.03
CA THR A 387 1.61 -10.54 16.33
C THR A 387 3.03 -10.64 16.87
N ASP A 388 3.32 -11.74 17.56
CA ASP A 388 4.70 -12.11 17.73
C ASP A 388 5.26 -12.61 16.40
N VAL A 389 6.59 -12.55 16.25
CA VAL A 389 7.25 -13.03 15.05
C VAL A 389 6.91 -14.50 14.82
N ALA A 390 6.29 -14.81 13.70
CA ALA A 390 5.94 -16.17 13.34
C ALA A 390 7.01 -16.76 12.41
N HIS A 391 7.33 -18.00 12.67
CA HIS A 391 8.28 -18.79 11.88
C HIS A 391 7.49 -19.80 11.06
N SER A 392 7.66 -19.79 9.73
CA SER A 392 6.98 -20.73 8.88
C SER A 392 7.50 -22.16 9.11
N LYS A 393 6.57 -23.09 9.31
CA LYS A 393 6.87 -24.52 9.35
C LYS A 393 6.88 -25.06 7.92
N ILE A 394 7.85 -25.94 7.62
CA ILE A 394 7.86 -26.66 6.34
C ILE A 394 6.70 -27.64 6.38
N GLY A 395 5.73 -27.48 5.48
CA GLY A 395 4.66 -28.46 5.28
C GLY A 395 5.24 -29.73 4.63
N GLU A 396 4.77 -30.90 5.05
CA GLU A 396 5.09 -32.14 4.34
C GLU A 396 4.57 -32.02 2.92
N ASN A 397 5.43 -32.27 1.92
CA ASN A 397 5.04 -32.35 0.52
C ASN A 397 3.96 -33.42 0.38
N ALA A 398 2.76 -33.05 -0.03
CA ALA A 398 1.84 -34.02 -0.64
C ALA A 398 2.59 -34.54 -1.88
N GLY A 399 3.13 -35.76 -1.79
CA GLY A 399 3.92 -36.35 -2.85
C GLY A 399 3.12 -36.33 -4.14
N PHE A 400 3.67 -35.72 -5.17
CA PHE A 400 3.30 -36.06 -6.53
C PHE A 400 3.87 -37.45 -6.77
N SER A 401 2.99 -38.44 -6.83
CA SER A 401 3.32 -39.75 -7.42
C SER A 401 3.60 -39.53 -8.90
N ASP A 402 4.73 -40.06 -9.36
CA ASP A 402 5.18 -40.14 -10.76
C ASP A 402 4.09 -40.54 -11.75
#